data_228922f13ae36113d04d651df80bdb6f
#
_entry.id   228922f13ae36113d04d651df80bdb6f
#
_cell.length_a   1.000
_cell.length_b   1.000
_cell.length_c   1.000
_cell.angle_alpha   90.00
_cell.angle_beta   90.00
_cell.angle_gamma   90.00
#
_symmetry.space_group_name_H-M   'P 1'
#
loop_
_entity.id
_entity.type
_entity.pdbx_description
1 polymer ?
#
loop_
_entity_poly.entity_id
_entity_poly.type
_entity_poly.pdbx_seq_one_letter_code
_entity_poly.pdbx_strand_id
1 'polypeptide(L)'
;MKKIFALILVFAFLALSSTAEAREDSRVEIHSITFFLNSTEVIVRVDYSLESLTEFSVKLFGDAPIKREIQKLFGDENIEFLSVSESEAFLKFGVHQSVLEPVRFDREIKNVSFVFSDGTTITVHNRTVTPRVFF
;
A
#
# COMPACT_ATOMS: atom_id res chain seq x y z
N MET A 1 22.14 -38.67 -17.36
CA MET A 1 21.55 -37.60 -18.17
C MET A 1 20.33 -36.96 -17.56
N LYS A 2 19.38 -37.74 -17.04
CA LYS A 2 18.14 -37.18 -16.41
C LYS A 2 18.40 -36.27 -15.18
N LYS A 3 19.41 -36.59 -14.36
CA LYS A 3 19.77 -35.81 -13.16
C LYS A 3 20.39 -34.44 -13.50
N ILE A 4 21.15 -34.34 -14.58
CA ILE A 4 21.76 -33.11 -15.05
C ILE A 4 20.67 -32.17 -15.61
N PHE A 5 19.69 -32.71 -16.30
CA PHE A 5 18.60 -31.98 -16.89
C PHE A 5 17.71 -31.34 -15.79
N ALA A 6 17.41 -32.09 -14.73
CA ALA A 6 16.66 -31.58 -13.59
C ALA A 6 17.41 -30.46 -12.87
N LEU A 7 18.71 -30.54 -12.74
CA LEU A 7 19.54 -29.52 -12.12
C LEU A 7 19.52 -28.22 -12.93
N ILE A 8 19.60 -28.28 -14.24
CA ILE A 8 19.51 -27.11 -15.13
C ILE A 8 18.14 -26.43 -15.00
N LEU A 9 17.09 -27.21 -14.89
CA LEU A 9 15.71 -26.70 -14.72
C LEU A 9 15.55 -25.95 -13.40
N VAL A 10 16.13 -26.45 -12.32
CA VAL A 10 16.12 -25.80 -11.01
C VAL A 10 16.88 -24.49 -11.06
N PHE A 11 18.03 -24.43 -11.71
CA PHE A 11 18.80 -23.20 -11.88
C PHE A 11 18.04 -22.15 -12.70
N ALA A 12 17.39 -22.55 -13.77
CA ALA A 12 16.54 -21.64 -14.57
C ALA A 12 15.39 -21.08 -13.75
N PHE A 13 14.76 -21.90 -12.92
CA PHE A 13 13.67 -21.47 -12.04
C PHE A 13 14.14 -20.48 -10.98
N LEU A 14 15.29 -20.69 -10.36
CA LEU A 14 15.88 -19.77 -9.39
C LEU A 14 16.25 -18.43 -10.03
N ALA A 15 16.78 -18.43 -11.24
CA ALA A 15 17.10 -17.22 -11.97
C ALA A 15 15.85 -16.39 -12.29
N LEU A 16 14.75 -17.05 -12.68
CA LEU A 16 13.47 -16.41 -12.92
C LEU A 16 12.88 -15.81 -11.63
N SER A 17 13.01 -16.51 -10.51
CA SER A 17 12.56 -16.01 -9.21
C SER A 17 13.32 -14.75 -8.78
N SER A 18 14.63 -14.72 -8.96
CA SER A 18 15.46 -13.55 -8.66
C SER A 18 15.08 -12.34 -9.54
N THR A 19 14.80 -12.57 -10.81
CA THR A 19 14.35 -11.52 -11.73
C THR A 19 12.97 -11.00 -11.33
N ALA A 20 12.08 -11.87 -10.86
CA ALA A 20 10.76 -11.49 -10.39
C ALA A 20 10.84 -10.63 -9.12
N GLU A 21 11.73 -10.92 -8.20
CA GLU A 21 11.94 -10.12 -6.98
C GLU A 21 12.42 -8.70 -7.29
N ALA A 22 13.25 -8.52 -8.30
CA ALA A 22 13.75 -7.22 -8.73
C ALA A 22 12.65 -6.28 -9.26
N ARG A 23 11.46 -6.82 -9.58
CA ARG A 23 10.30 -6.06 -10.06
C ARG A 23 9.20 -5.91 -9.00
N GLU A 24 9.50 -6.20 -7.76
CA GLU A 24 8.52 -6.21 -6.67
C GLU A 24 7.79 -4.87 -6.51
N ASP A 25 8.47 -3.75 -6.76
CA ASP A 25 7.95 -2.40 -6.63
C ASP A 25 6.80 -2.07 -7.58
N SER A 26 6.62 -2.81 -8.69
CA SER A 26 5.60 -2.56 -9.70
C SER A 26 4.35 -3.43 -9.55
N ARG A 27 4.26 -4.25 -8.50
CA ARG A 27 3.24 -5.28 -8.37
C ARG A 27 1.99 -4.85 -7.64
N VAL A 28 2.07 -3.80 -6.86
CA VAL A 28 0.93 -3.21 -6.16
C VAL A 28 0.73 -1.80 -6.71
N GLU A 29 -0.37 -1.60 -7.43
CA GLU A 29 -0.72 -0.31 -7.99
C GLU A 29 -1.69 0.40 -7.06
N ILE A 30 -1.26 1.52 -6.51
CA ILE A 30 -2.07 2.33 -5.60
C ILE A 30 -2.95 3.27 -6.43
N HIS A 31 -4.27 3.16 -6.27
CA HIS A 31 -5.23 3.97 -7.00
C HIS A 31 -5.67 5.21 -6.24
N SER A 32 -6.01 5.04 -4.96
CA SER A 32 -6.50 6.15 -4.15
C SER A 32 -6.22 5.93 -2.68
N ILE A 33 -6.18 7.03 -1.95
CA ILE A 33 -6.02 7.03 -0.49
C ILE A 33 -7.12 7.91 0.07
N THR A 34 -7.85 7.41 1.06
CA THR A 34 -8.92 8.14 1.73
C THR A 34 -8.62 8.24 3.21
N PHE A 35 -8.60 9.47 3.72
CA PHE A 35 -8.43 9.76 5.15
C PHE A 35 -9.79 10.02 5.76
N PHE A 36 -10.21 9.17 6.69
CA PHE A 36 -11.42 9.36 7.48
C PHE A 36 -11.03 10.06 8.77
N LEU A 37 -11.44 11.32 8.90
CA LEU A 37 -11.02 12.22 9.96
C LEU A 37 -12.03 12.20 11.09
N ASN A 38 -11.61 11.74 12.25
CA ASN A 38 -12.39 11.77 13.49
C ASN A 38 -11.55 12.48 14.55
N SER A 39 -12.19 13.16 15.47
CA SER A 39 -11.54 13.99 16.49
C SER A 39 -10.45 13.29 17.29
N THR A 40 -10.49 11.95 17.41
CA THR A 40 -9.54 11.17 18.21
C THR A 40 -8.58 10.32 17.40
N GLU A 41 -8.93 10.03 16.13
CA GLU A 41 -8.10 9.14 15.31
C GLU A 41 -8.33 9.41 13.82
N VAL A 42 -7.37 8.96 13.01
CA VAL A 42 -7.50 8.99 11.55
C VAL A 42 -7.38 7.57 11.05
N ILE A 43 -8.43 7.13 10.35
CA ILE A 43 -8.45 5.85 9.64
C ILE A 43 -8.16 6.13 8.17
N VAL A 44 -7.26 5.36 7.58
CA VAL A 44 -6.86 5.53 6.19
C VAL A 44 -7.22 4.29 5.41
N ARG A 45 -7.94 4.47 4.32
CA ARG A 45 -8.20 3.40 3.34
C ARG A 45 -7.29 3.61 2.14
N VAL A 46 -6.54 2.56 1.79
CA VAL A 46 -5.72 2.53 0.59
C VAL A 46 -6.37 1.56 -0.39
N ASP A 47 -6.75 2.07 -1.57
CA ASP A 47 -7.33 1.28 -2.64
C ASP A 47 -6.24 0.97 -3.66
N TYR A 48 -6.09 -0.30 -4.01
CA TYR A 48 -5.03 -0.76 -4.89
C TYR A 48 -5.49 -1.95 -5.74
N SER A 49 -4.70 -2.27 -6.76
CA SER A 49 -4.82 -3.51 -7.51
C SER A 49 -3.50 -4.26 -7.48
N LEU A 50 -3.58 -5.59 -7.59
CA LEU A 50 -2.43 -6.48 -7.59
C LEU A 50 -2.22 -7.05 -8.98
N GLU A 51 -0.96 -7.15 -9.41
CA GLU A 51 -0.62 -7.95 -10.58
C GLU A 51 -0.89 -9.44 -10.29
N SER A 52 -1.14 -10.21 -11.33
CA SER A 52 -1.52 -11.63 -11.22
C SER A 52 -0.55 -12.46 -10.38
N LEU A 53 0.75 -12.24 -10.52
CA LEU A 53 1.75 -12.96 -9.75
C LEU A 53 1.73 -12.56 -8.26
N THR A 54 1.52 -11.29 -7.98
CA THR A 54 1.41 -10.78 -6.60
C THR A 54 0.13 -11.31 -5.95
N GLU A 55 -0.99 -11.31 -6.67
CA GLU A 55 -2.25 -11.86 -6.20
C GLU A 55 -2.10 -13.35 -5.84
N PHE A 56 -1.46 -14.12 -6.69
CA PHE A 56 -1.17 -15.52 -6.45
C PHE A 56 -0.29 -15.72 -5.21
N SER A 57 0.76 -14.90 -5.07
CA SER A 57 1.65 -14.92 -3.92
C SER A 57 0.92 -14.61 -2.62
N VAL A 58 0.02 -13.63 -2.64
CA VAL A 58 -0.80 -13.26 -1.47
C VAL A 58 -1.72 -14.41 -1.06
N LYS A 59 -2.33 -15.09 -2.02
CA LYS A 59 -3.20 -16.25 -1.74
C LYS A 59 -2.44 -17.40 -1.10
N LEU A 60 -1.17 -17.61 -1.48
CA LEU A 60 -0.35 -18.70 -0.95
C LEU A 60 0.37 -18.35 0.36
N PHE A 61 0.89 -17.14 0.46
CA PHE A 61 1.83 -16.76 1.52
C PHE A 61 1.32 -15.65 2.44
N GLY A 62 0.13 -15.09 2.15
CA GLY A 62 -0.48 -14.05 2.95
C GLY A 62 -0.20 -12.63 2.45
N ASP A 63 -0.56 -11.65 3.27
CA ASP A 63 -0.62 -10.24 2.91
C ASP A 63 0.69 -9.45 3.12
N ALA A 64 1.77 -10.10 3.52
CA ALA A 64 3.04 -9.45 3.80
C ALA A 64 3.56 -8.57 2.64
N PRO A 65 3.47 -8.98 1.36
CA PRO A 65 3.87 -8.12 0.26
C PRO A 65 3.08 -6.81 0.17
N ILE A 66 1.78 -6.86 0.47
CA ILE A 66 0.90 -5.69 0.47
C ILE A 66 1.29 -4.74 1.61
N LYS A 67 1.44 -5.28 2.81
CA LYS A 67 1.84 -4.49 3.99
C LYS A 67 3.18 -3.79 3.78
N ARG A 68 4.13 -4.48 3.18
CA ARG A 68 5.46 -3.95 2.89
C ARG A 68 5.37 -2.77 1.93
N GLU A 69 4.59 -2.89 0.87
CA GLU A 69 4.42 -1.84 -0.12
C GLU A 69 3.71 -0.61 0.47
N ILE A 70 2.71 -0.83 1.30
CA ILE A 70 2.00 0.25 2.00
C ILE A 70 2.92 0.95 3.01
N GLN A 71 3.71 0.19 3.76
CA GLN A 71 4.69 0.77 4.69
C GLN A 71 5.70 1.66 3.95
N LYS A 72 6.17 1.20 2.81
CA LYS A 72 7.05 1.96 1.93
C LYS A 72 6.38 3.23 1.40
N LEU A 73 5.09 3.14 1.04
CA LEU A 73 4.30 4.27 0.57
C LEU A 73 4.27 5.42 1.58
N PHE A 74 4.08 5.11 2.86
CA PHE A 74 3.98 6.10 3.92
C PHE A 74 5.33 6.44 4.59
N GLY A 75 6.38 5.71 4.26
CA GLY A 75 7.71 5.97 4.80
C GLY A 75 7.79 5.79 6.31
N ASP A 76 8.25 6.85 7.00
CA ASP A 76 8.48 6.81 8.45
C ASP A 76 7.24 7.04 9.31
N GLU A 77 6.07 7.20 8.68
CA GLU A 77 4.83 7.39 9.43
C GLU A 77 4.50 6.18 10.29
N ASN A 78 4.04 6.45 11.52
CA ASN A 78 3.63 5.41 12.44
C ASN A 78 2.21 4.95 12.09
N ILE A 79 2.10 3.82 11.43
CA ILE A 79 0.83 3.26 10.98
C ILE A 79 0.57 1.91 11.64
N GLU A 80 -0.71 1.64 11.91
CA GLU A 80 -1.19 0.36 12.41
C GLU A 80 -2.15 -0.24 11.40
N PHE A 81 -1.88 -1.45 10.93
CA PHE A 81 -2.77 -2.14 9.99
C PHE A 81 -3.98 -2.68 10.74
N LEU A 82 -5.18 -2.29 10.31
CA LEU A 82 -6.44 -2.78 10.86
C LEU A 82 -6.97 -3.96 10.06
N SER A 83 -6.94 -3.87 8.73
CA SER A 83 -7.31 -4.97 7.84
C SER A 83 -6.63 -4.81 6.50
N VAL A 84 -6.38 -5.92 5.82
CA VAL A 84 -5.77 -5.95 4.49
C VAL A 84 -6.51 -7.00 3.66
N SER A 85 -7.00 -6.58 2.50
CA SER A 85 -7.64 -7.46 1.52
C SER A 85 -6.88 -7.42 0.19
N GLU A 86 -7.38 -8.09 -0.84
CA GLU A 86 -6.78 -8.08 -2.17
C GLU A 86 -6.93 -6.74 -2.91
N SER A 87 -7.84 -5.88 -2.47
CA SER A 87 -8.16 -4.61 -3.15
C SER A 87 -8.06 -3.37 -2.28
N GLU A 88 -8.04 -3.52 -0.96
CA GLU A 88 -8.00 -2.38 -0.04
C GLU A 88 -7.35 -2.75 1.28
N ALA A 89 -6.80 -1.75 1.94
CA ALA A 89 -6.26 -1.88 3.29
C ALA A 89 -6.76 -0.71 4.14
N PHE A 90 -7.04 -0.99 5.40
CA PHE A 90 -7.38 0.01 6.40
C PHE A 90 -6.26 0.13 7.41
N LEU A 91 -5.85 1.36 7.66
CA LEU A 91 -4.76 1.72 8.56
C LEU A 91 -5.23 2.73 9.58
N LYS A 92 -4.56 2.76 10.73
CA LYS A 92 -4.79 3.77 11.74
C LYS A 92 -3.54 4.65 11.87
N PHE A 93 -3.75 5.96 11.85
CA PHE A 93 -2.72 6.95 12.12
C PHE A 93 -2.90 7.53 13.51
N GLY A 94 -1.79 7.76 14.22
CA GLY A 94 -1.81 8.56 15.42
C GLY A 94 -1.87 10.04 15.05
N VAL A 95 -2.80 10.78 15.66
CA VAL A 95 -2.93 12.23 15.48
C VAL A 95 -3.00 12.93 16.81
N HIS A 96 -2.51 14.17 16.84
CA HIS A 96 -2.59 15.06 18.01
C HIS A 96 -3.46 16.26 17.70
N GLN A 97 -4.40 16.58 18.59
CA GLN A 97 -5.16 17.85 18.57
C GLN A 97 -5.98 18.08 17.30
N SER A 98 -6.56 17.03 16.74
CA SER A 98 -7.42 17.16 15.57
C SER A 98 -6.72 17.83 14.36
N VAL A 99 -5.44 17.54 14.19
CA VAL A 99 -4.65 18.04 13.06
C VAL A 99 -3.98 16.85 12.39
N LEU A 100 -4.18 16.73 11.09
CA LEU A 100 -3.41 15.83 10.25
C LEU A 100 -2.26 16.62 9.63
N GLU A 101 -1.04 16.36 10.09
CA GLU A 101 0.16 16.94 9.51
C GLU A 101 0.35 16.43 8.08
N PRO A 102 1.06 17.18 7.20
CA PRO A 102 1.28 16.72 5.83
C PRO A 102 1.91 15.34 5.79
N VAL A 103 1.28 14.43 5.07
CA VAL A 103 1.75 13.06 4.86
C VAL A 103 2.42 12.98 3.50
N ARG A 104 3.65 12.50 3.47
CA ARG A 104 4.40 12.30 2.23
C ARG A 104 4.27 10.87 1.75
N PHE A 105 4.04 10.73 0.45
CA PHE A 105 3.99 9.44 -0.23
C PHE A 105 5.29 9.22 -1.01
N ASP A 106 5.69 7.98 -1.19
CA ASP A 106 6.86 7.63 -2.00
C ASP A 106 6.61 7.79 -3.51
N ARG A 107 5.36 8.07 -3.90
CA ARG A 107 4.92 8.20 -5.28
C ARG A 107 3.75 9.18 -5.38
N GLU A 108 3.43 9.59 -6.61
CA GLU A 108 2.25 10.41 -6.87
C GLU A 108 1.00 9.55 -6.76
N ILE A 109 0.02 10.02 -5.97
CA ILE A 109 -1.28 9.37 -5.79
C ILE A 109 -2.32 10.14 -6.60
N LYS A 110 -3.04 9.42 -7.43
CA LYS A 110 -4.01 10.00 -8.36
C LYS A 110 -5.16 10.70 -7.66
N ASN A 111 -5.71 10.07 -6.63
CA ASN A 111 -6.83 10.61 -5.86
C ASN A 111 -6.56 10.47 -4.37
N VAL A 112 -6.59 11.58 -3.65
CA VAL A 112 -6.48 11.61 -2.19
C VAL A 112 -7.69 12.34 -1.65
N SER A 113 -8.49 11.66 -0.82
CA SER A 113 -9.73 12.18 -0.29
C SER A 113 -9.67 12.32 1.23
N PHE A 114 -10.34 13.34 1.74
CA PHE A 114 -10.50 13.59 3.16
C PHE A 114 -11.99 13.61 3.48
N VAL A 115 -12.42 12.69 4.33
CA VAL A 115 -13.82 12.58 4.76
C VAL A 115 -13.91 13.07 6.20
N PHE A 116 -14.63 14.15 6.40
CA PHE A 116 -14.83 14.76 7.73
C PHE A 116 -16.00 14.09 8.46
N SER A 117 -16.04 14.25 9.77
CA SER A 117 -17.07 13.63 10.61
C SER A 117 -18.50 14.12 10.30
N ASP A 118 -18.65 15.32 9.71
CA ASP A 118 -19.93 15.84 9.25
C ASP A 118 -20.38 15.31 7.88
N GLY A 119 -19.56 14.42 7.26
CA GLY A 119 -19.82 13.86 5.94
C GLY A 119 -19.25 14.65 4.77
N THR A 120 -18.66 15.82 5.03
CA THR A 120 -17.98 16.60 3.98
C THR A 120 -16.78 15.83 3.45
N THR A 121 -16.62 15.80 2.13
CA THR A 121 -15.51 15.13 1.46
C THR A 121 -14.78 16.12 0.56
N ILE A 122 -13.46 16.18 0.71
CA ILE A 122 -12.56 16.96 -0.16
C ILE A 122 -11.62 16.00 -0.84
N THR A 123 -11.49 16.10 -2.17
CA THR A 123 -10.57 15.28 -2.96
C THR A 123 -9.55 16.16 -3.65
N VAL A 124 -8.28 15.81 -3.53
CA VAL A 124 -7.17 16.41 -4.27
C VAL A 124 -6.57 15.37 -5.23
N HIS A 125 -6.00 15.83 -6.31
CA HIS A 125 -5.52 14.94 -7.37
C HIS A 125 -4.02 15.10 -7.58
N ASN A 126 -3.37 13.98 -7.97
CA ASN A 126 -1.97 13.96 -8.38
C ASN A 126 -1.04 14.55 -7.32
N ARG A 127 -1.08 13.99 -6.11
CA ARG A 127 -0.32 14.48 -4.96
C ARG A 127 0.75 13.49 -4.50
N THR A 128 1.90 14.03 -4.16
CA THR A 128 2.97 13.32 -3.45
C THR A 128 3.01 13.68 -1.97
N VAL A 129 2.26 14.70 -1.58
CA VAL A 129 2.15 15.15 -0.20
C VAL A 129 0.74 15.70 0.04
N THR A 130 0.17 15.44 1.22
CA THR A 130 -1.11 16.01 1.60
C THR A 130 -0.94 17.43 2.16
N PRO A 131 -1.97 18.27 2.07
CA PRO A 131 -1.99 19.51 2.87
C PRO A 131 -2.13 19.18 4.35
N ARG A 132 -1.84 20.16 5.21
CA ARG A 132 -2.22 20.08 6.63
C ARG A 132 -3.73 20.23 6.73
N VAL A 133 -4.37 19.33 7.45
CA VAL A 133 -5.83 19.30 7.57
C VAL A 133 -6.22 19.45 9.05
N PHE A 134 -7.12 20.39 9.32
CA PHE A 134 -7.71 20.59 10.65
C PHE A 134 -9.11 19.99 10.69
N PHE A 135 -9.44 19.27 11.75
CA PHE A 135 -10.73 18.59 11.85
C PHE A 135 -11.25 18.49 13.29
#